data_dca6db33903629b727f6a5dea5cc9c9f
#
_entry.id   dca6db33903629b727f6a5dea5cc9c9f
#
_cell.length_a   1.000
_cell.length_b   1.000
_cell.length_c   1.000
_cell.angle_alpha   90.00
_cell.angle_beta   90.00
_cell.angle_gamma   90.00
#
_symmetry.space_group_name_H-M   'P 1'
#
loop_
_entity.id
_entity.type
_entity.pdbx_description
1 polymer ?
#
loop_
_entity_poly.entity_id
_entity_poly.type
_entity_poly.pdbx_seq_one_letter_code
_entity_poly.pdbx_strand_id
1 'polypeptide(L)'
;MIKKYTNTIRRIFPNKKTNIFVVIILFLGLISGAIFANIIGLNDKALVTDKIKLFIDNINTNSIDSILAFKNSISINLIYLIIIFILGMTLIGIIFNIFILFIKSFIIGFTLASFIITFSYKGLILSASYLLLGQLLF
;
A
#
# COMPACT_ATOMS: atom_id res chain seq x y z
N MET A 1 28.18 -23.41 -3.00
CA MET A 1 27.60 -22.06 -3.13
C MET A 1 26.18 -21.97 -2.57
N ILE A 2 25.28 -22.89 -2.85
CA ILE A 2 23.86 -22.89 -2.42
C ILE A 2 23.69 -22.85 -0.89
N LYS A 3 24.51 -23.56 -0.11
CA LYS A 3 24.45 -23.59 1.37
C LYS A 3 24.73 -22.22 2.02
N LYS A 4 25.50 -21.35 1.38
CA LYS A 4 25.83 -20.00 1.90
C LYS A 4 24.64 -19.05 1.75
N TYR A 5 23.89 -19.16 0.63
CA TYR A 5 22.68 -18.36 0.41
C TYR A 5 21.53 -18.76 1.33
N THR A 6 21.36 -20.06 1.59
CA THR A 6 20.32 -20.55 2.52
C THR A 6 20.56 -20.09 3.95
N ASN A 7 21.82 -19.98 4.39
CA ASN A 7 22.14 -19.47 5.73
C ASN A 7 21.95 -17.96 5.86
N THR A 8 22.17 -17.21 4.77
CA THR A 8 21.92 -15.75 4.74
C THR A 8 20.42 -15.46 4.79
N ILE A 9 19.61 -16.18 4.01
CA ILE A 9 18.15 -16.06 4.02
C ILE A 9 17.57 -16.43 5.40
N ARG A 10 18.11 -17.48 6.04
CA ARG A 10 17.71 -17.87 7.40
C ARG A 10 18.04 -16.83 8.47
N ARG A 11 19.07 -16.01 8.27
CA ARG A 11 19.43 -14.88 9.16
C ARG A 11 18.50 -13.68 8.97
N ILE A 12 18.03 -13.44 7.74
CA ILE A 12 17.12 -12.34 7.43
C ILE A 12 15.69 -12.66 7.91
N PHE A 13 15.29 -13.94 7.86
CA PHE A 13 13.97 -14.42 8.29
C PHE A 13 14.07 -15.45 9.42
N PRO A 14 14.42 -15.03 10.65
CA PRO A 14 14.68 -15.96 11.76
C PRO A 14 13.43 -16.76 12.19
N ASN A 15 12.23 -16.22 12.02
CA ASN A 15 10.96 -16.82 12.44
C ASN A 15 9.96 -16.97 11.28
N LYS A 16 9.87 -18.17 10.69
CA LYS A 16 8.88 -18.49 9.65
C LYS A 16 7.43 -18.19 10.09
N LYS A 17 7.11 -18.43 11.37
CA LYS A 17 5.76 -18.19 11.92
C LYS A 17 5.39 -16.72 11.91
N THR A 18 6.32 -15.83 12.30
CA THR A 18 6.10 -14.38 12.32
C THR A 18 5.90 -13.84 10.90
N ASN A 19 6.70 -14.31 9.93
CA ASN A 19 6.58 -13.87 8.54
C ASN A 19 5.23 -14.29 7.94
N ILE A 20 4.80 -15.53 8.18
CA ILE A 20 3.49 -16.02 7.73
C ILE A 20 2.37 -15.18 8.34
N PHE A 21 2.46 -14.85 9.63
CA PHE A 21 1.48 -14.02 10.33
C PHE A 21 1.36 -12.61 9.70
N VAL A 22 2.48 -11.96 9.40
CA VAL A 22 2.51 -10.65 8.73
C VAL A 22 1.87 -10.74 7.35
N VAL A 23 2.20 -11.76 6.57
CA VAL A 23 1.61 -11.97 5.23
C VAL A 23 0.09 -12.16 5.33
N ILE A 24 -0.40 -12.93 6.30
CA ILE A 24 -1.84 -13.10 6.52
C ILE A 24 -2.53 -11.75 6.81
N ILE A 25 -1.95 -10.92 7.66
CA ILE A 25 -2.49 -9.59 7.99
C ILE A 25 -2.54 -8.70 6.75
N LEU A 26 -1.49 -8.70 5.92
CA LEU A 26 -1.47 -7.96 4.67
C LEU A 26 -2.60 -8.42 3.71
N PHE A 27 -2.78 -9.71 3.55
CA PHE A 27 -3.87 -10.24 2.73
C PHE A 27 -5.25 -9.90 3.27
N LEU A 28 -5.46 -9.99 4.58
CA LEU A 28 -6.72 -9.60 5.21
C LEU A 28 -6.99 -8.11 5.01
N GLY A 29 -5.99 -7.25 5.12
CA GLY A 29 -6.11 -5.82 4.82
C GLY A 29 -6.52 -5.58 3.36
N LEU A 30 -5.82 -6.20 2.40
CA LEU A 30 -6.13 -6.07 0.97
C LEU A 30 -7.57 -6.50 0.65
N ILE A 31 -7.98 -7.67 1.13
CA ILE A 31 -9.32 -8.21 0.87
C ILE A 31 -10.39 -7.32 1.51
N SER A 32 -10.21 -6.91 2.76
CA SER A 32 -11.17 -6.06 3.45
C SER A 32 -11.30 -4.68 2.79
N GLY A 33 -10.19 -4.10 2.31
CA GLY A 33 -10.21 -2.86 1.56
C GLY A 33 -10.95 -2.98 0.23
N ALA A 34 -10.72 -4.07 -0.52
CA ALA A 34 -11.40 -4.34 -1.78
C ALA A 34 -12.92 -4.58 -1.57
N ILE A 35 -13.30 -5.31 -0.54
CA ILE A 35 -14.70 -5.52 -0.17
C ILE A 35 -15.34 -4.19 0.19
N PHE A 36 -14.69 -3.37 1.00
CA PHE A 36 -15.19 -2.07 1.42
C PHE A 36 -15.45 -1.14 0.21
N ALA A 37 -14.56 -1.10 -0.79
CA ALA A 37 -14.76 -0.35 -2.02
C ALA A 37 -16.03 -0.76 -2.80
N ASN A 38 -16.45 -2.03 -2.67
CA ASN A 38 -17.69 -2.52 -3.28
C ASN A 38 -18.95 -2.21 -2.48
N ILE A 39 -18.84 -2.11 -1.16
CA ILE A 39 -20.00 -1.97 -0.24
C ILE A 39 -20.35 -0.49 0.01
N ILE A 40 -19.40 0.44 -0.14
CA ILE A 40 -19.66 1.87 0.09
C ILE A 40 -20.87 2.33 -0.74
N GLY A 41 -21.63 3.29 -0.17
CA GLY A 41 -22.83 3.83 -0.79
C GLY A 41 -22.62 4.44 -2.17
N LEU A 42 -23.67 4.53 -2.96
CA LEU A 42 -23.60 5.05 -4.33
C LEU A 42 -23.03 6.47 -4.40
N ASN A 43 -23.39 7.32 -3.43
CA ASN A 43 -22.88 8.71 -3.35
C ASN A 43 -21.38 8.73 -3.09
N ASP A 44 -20.87 7.89 -2.19
CA ASP A 44 -19.45 7.81 -1.86
C ASP A 44 -18.65 7.20 -3.02
N LYS A 45 -19.23 6.22 -3.73
CA LYS A 45 -18.63 5.69 -4.97
C LYS A 45 -18.48 6.78 -6.03
N ALA A 46 -19.46 7.63 -6.21
CA ALA A 46 -19.41 8.73 -7.15
C ALA A 46 -18.27 9.70 -6.77
N LEU A 47 -18.18 10.09 -5.50
CA LEU A 47 -17.10 10.95 -5.00
C LEU A 47 -15.71 10.34 -5.21
N VAL A 48 -15.54 9.05 -4.93
CA VAL A 48 -14.26 8.34 -5.15
C VAL A 48 -13.93 8.30 -6.64
N THR A 49 -14.90 7.98 -7.50
CA THR A 49 -14.74 7.94 -8.95
C THR A 49 -14.34 9.30 -9.51
N ASP A 50 -14.98 10.39 -9.07
CA ASP A 50 -14.65 11.74 -9.51
C ASP A 50 -13.25 12.17 -9.06
N LYS A 51 -12.85 11.83 -7.84
CA LYS A 51 -11.48 12.08 -7.35
C LYS A 51 -10.44 11.33 -8.16
N ILE A 52 -10.70 10.08 -8.51
CA ILE A 52 -9.79 9.27 -9.34
C ILE A 52 -9.68 9.88 -10.76
N LYS A 53 -10.80 10.28 -11.37
CA LYS A 53 -10.80 10.92 -12.69
C LYS A 53 -10.01 12.23 -12.66
N LEU A 54 -10.27 13.10 -11.70
CA LEU A 54 -9.54 14.35 -11.53
C LEU A 54 -8.04 14.13 -11.34
N PHE A 55 -7.65 13.09 -10.61
CA PHE A 55 -6.24 12.73 -10.45
C PHE A 55 -5.60 12.32 -11.77
N ILE A 56 -6.27 11.49 -12.57
CA ILE A 56 -5.79 11.07 -13.89
C ILE A 56 -5.71 12.26 -14.87
N ASP A 57 -6.70 13.13 -14.86
CA ASP A 57 -6.73 14.32 -15.70
C ASP A 57 -5.58 15.30 -15.34
N ASN A 58 -5.30 15.47 -14.05
CA ASN A 58 -4.17 16.27 -13.59
C ASN A 58 -2.80 15.69 -14.02
N ILE A 59 -2.68 14.37 -14.06
CA ILE A 59 -1.46 13.72 -14.62
C ILE A 59 -1.35 13.98 -16.11
N ASN A 60 -2.44 13.81 -16.85
CA ASN A 60 -2.45 13.97 -18.32
C ASN A 60 -2.17 15.41 -18.77
N THR A 61 -2.60 16.40 -17.97
CA THR A 61 -2.39 17.83 -18.24
C THR A 61 -1.03 18.36 -17.76
N ASN A 62 -0.14 17.47 -17.26
CA ASN A 62 1.15 17.84 -16.65
C ASN A 62 1.04 18.94 -15.57
N SER A 63 -0.14 19.10 -14.95
CA SER A 63 -0.38 20.06 -13.88
C SER A 63 0.25 19.64 -12.55
N ILE A 64 0.68 18.39 -12.45
CA ILE A 64 1.39 17.85 -11.29
C ILE A 64 2.89 17.99 -11.52
N ASP A 65 3.56 18.77 -10.69
CA ASP A 65 5.02 18.76 -10.64
C ASP A 65 5.49 17.38 -10.12
N SER A 66 5.94 16.55 -11.07
CA SER A 66 6.36 15.16 -10.81
C SER A 66 7.50 15.10 -9.78
N ILE A 67 8.39 16.11 -9.77
CA ILE A 67 9.51 16.17 -8.82
C ILE A 67 8.99 16.44 -7.42
N LEU A 68 8.05 17.38 -7.29
CA LEU A 68 7.44 17.72 -6.00
C LEU A 68 6.62 16.55 -5.44
N ALA A 69 5.85 15.87 -6.30
CA ALA A 69 5.08 14.68 -5.93
C ALA A 69 5.99 13.54 -5.46
N PHE A 70 7.10 13.30 -6.19
CA PHE A 70 8.09 12.29 -5.83
C PHE A 70 8.76 12.60 -4.48
N LYS A 71 9.20 13.85 -4.29
CA LYS A 71 9.80 14.30 -3.03
C LYS A 71 8.84 14.16 -1.84
N ASN A 72 7.58 14.53 -2.03
CA ASN A 72 6.53 14.36 -1.00
C ASN A 72 6.29 12.90 -0.66
N SER A 73 6.21 12.02 -1.66
CA SER A 73 6.03 10.59 -1.46
C SER A 73 7.18 9.99 -0.66
N ILE A 74 8.43 10.31 -1.01
CA ILE A 74 9.61 9.84 -0.27
C ILE A 74 9.56 10.35 1.18
N SER A 75 9.26 11.63 1.39
CA SER A 75 9.22 12.21 2.75
C SER A 75 8.20 11.54 3.64
N ILE A 76 6.98 11.32 3.13
CA ILE A 76 5.91 10.64 3.87
C ILE A 76 6.31 9.20 4.20
N ASN A 77 6.87 8.50 3.23
CA ASN A 77 7.29 7.12 3.41
C ASN A 77 8.44 6.98 4.41
N LEU A 78 9.39 7.91 4.38
CA LEU A 78 10.50 7.96 5.34
C LEU A 78 9.98 8.18 6.78
N ILE A 79 9.01 9.08 6.95
CA ILE A 79 8.36 9.32 8.25
C ILE A 79 7.68 8.04 8.76
N TYR A 80 6.93 7.33 7.91
CA TYR A 80 6.32 6.05 8.28
C TYR A 80 7.36 5.02 8.71
N LEU A 81 8.49 4.92 7.99
CA LEU A 81 9.57 3.99 8.30
C LEU A 81 10.20 4.31 9.67
N ILE A 82 10.44 5.59 9.96
CA ILE A 82 10.95 6.03 11.26
C ILE A 82 9.95 5.70 12.37
N ILE A 83 8.67 5.95 12.18
CA ILE A 83 7.62 5.64 13.17
C ILE A 83 7.57 4.15 13.44
N ILE A 84 7.55 3.31 12.38
CA ILE A 84 7.55 1.85 12.52
C ILE A 84 8.80 1.35 13.25
N PHE A 85 9.97 1.95 12.97
CA PHE A 85 11.22 1.60 13.62
C PHE A 85 11.19 1.93 15.11
N ILE A 86 10.78 3.15 15.48
CA ILE A 86 10.69 3.58 16.88
C ILE A 86 9.66 2.73 17.65
N LEU A 87 8.49 2.51 17.07
CA LEU A 87 7.45 1.65 17.66
C LEU A 87 7.91 0.20 17.80
N GLY A 88 8.69 -0.31 16.83
CA GLY A 88 9.21 -1.68 16.85
C GLY A 88 10.17 -1.97 17.99
N MET A 89 10.76 -0.94 18.60
CA MET A 89 11.64 -1.09 19.78
C MET A 89 10.87 -1.33 21.07
N THR A 90 9.55 -1.13 21.09
CA THR A 90 8.70 -1.30 22.28
C THR A 90 7.76 -2.49 22.11
N LEU A 91 7.45 -3.19 23.22
CA LEU A 91 6.51 -4.32 23.20
C LEU A 91 5.11 -3.87 22.76
N ILE A 92 4.66 -2.71 23.22
CA ILE A 92 3.38 -2.12 22.83
C ILE A 92 3.40 -1.70 21.36
N GLY A 93 4.53 -1.20 20.87
CA GLY A 93 4.71 -0.75 19.50
C GLY A 93 4.60 -1.88 18.46
N ILE A 94 4.87 -3.13 18.83
CA ILE A 94 4.64 -4.27 17.94
C ILE A 94 3.16 -4.37 17.55
N ILE A 95 2.25 -4.18 18.50
CA ILE A 95 0.79 -4.21 18.25
C ILE A 95 0.41 -3.07 17.32
N PHE A 96 0.93 -1.86 17.57
CA PHE A 96 0.69 -0.70 16.70
C PHE A 96 1.25 -0.90 15.29
N ASN A 97 2.43 -1.52 15.15
CA ASN A 97 3.00 -1.83 13.83
C ASN A 97 2.11 -2.78 13.01
N ILE A 98 1.55 -3.79 13.65
CA ILE A 98 0.59 -4.71 13.01
C ILE A 98 -0.63 -3.93 12.51
N PHE A 99 -1.14 -3.01 13.32
CA PHE A 99 -2.28 -2.17 12.97
C PHE A 99 -1.98 -1.22 11.81
N ILE A 100 -0.80 -0.59 11.81
CA ILE A 100 -0.33 0.27 10.71
C ILE A 100 -0.20 -0.53 9.41
N LEU A 101 0.36 -1.75 9.45
CA LEU A 101 0.47 -2.63 8.30
C LEU A 101 -0.90 -3.01 7.75
N PHE A 102 -1.85 -3.33 8.63
CA PHE A 102 -3.22 -3.65 8.23
C PHE A 102 -3.88 -2.46 7.52
N ILE A 103 -3.80 -1.25 8.11
CA ILE A 103 -4.38 -0.03 7.52
C ILE A 103 -3.75 0.27 6.15
N LYS A 104 -2.44 0.18 6.02
CA LYS A 104 -1.76 0.37 4.73
C LYS A 104 -2.25 -0.61 3.68
N SER A 105 -2.32 -1.87 4.05
CA SER A 105 -2.81 -2.92 3.16
C SER A 105 -4.28 -2.71 2.77
N PHE A 106 -5.11 -2.26 3.72
CA PHE A 106 -6.50 -1.89 3.48
C PHE A 106 -6.61 -0.74 2.46
N ILE A 107 -5.83 0.32 2.63
CA ILE A 107 -5.81 1.46 1.70
C ILE A 107 -5.41 1.01 0.30
N ILE A 108 -4.39 0.14 0.18
CA ILE A 108 -3.96 -0.41 -1.11
C ILE A 108 -5.10 -1.21 -1.75
N GLY A 109 -5.74 -2.11 -1.00
CA GLY A 109 -6.85 -2.92 -1.49
C GLY A 109 -8.05 -2.07 -1.92
N PHE A 110 -8.40 -1.06 -1.13
CA PHE A 110 -9.44 -0.10 -1.45
C PHE A 110 -9.13 0.69 -2.73
N THR A 111 -7.91 1.19 -2.86
CA THR A 111 -7.47 1.96 -4.03
C THR A 111 -7.51 1.11 -5.30
N LEU A 112 -6.94 -0.12 -5.26
CA LEU A 112 -6.98 -1.06 -6.37
C LEU A 112 -8.41 -1.33 -6.84
N ALA A 113 -9.29 -1.69 -5.91
CA ALA A 113 -10.67 -1.99 -6.22
C ALA A 113 -11.40 -0.77 -6.80
N SER A 114 -11.16 0.43 -6.25
CA SER A 114 -11.77 1.66 -6.75
C SER A 114 -11.32 2.01 -8.17
N PHE A 115 -10.05 1.80 -8.52
CA PHE A 115 -9.57 1.97 -9.89
C PHE A 115 -10.19 0.95 -10.85
N ILE A 116 -10.32 -0.30 -10.42
CA ILE A 116 -10.96 -1.36 -11.23
C ILE A 116 -12.45 -1.04 -11.46
N ILE A 117 -13.16 -0.57 -10.44
CA ILE A 117 -14.58 -0.19 -10.56
C ILE A 117 -14.73 0.99 -11.53
N THR A 118 -13.80 1.97 -11.50
CA THR A 118 -13.89 3.19 -12.32
C THR A 118 -13.50 2.95 -13.78
N PHE A 119 -12.44 2.20 -14.04
CA PHE A 119 -11.83 2.07 -15.39
C PHE A 119 -11.80 0.64 -15.93
N SER A 120 -12.39 -0.34 -15.25
CA SER A 120 -12.37 -1.76 -15.63
C SER A 120 -10.94 -2.27 -15.87
N TYR A 121 -10.63 -2.90 -16.99
CA TYR A 121 -9.29 -3.43 -17.31
C TYR A 121 -8.19 -2.37 -17.36
N LYS A 122 -8.50 -1.17 -17.86
CA LYS A 122 -7.56 -0.03 -17.86
C LYS A 122 -7.21 0.40 -16.43
N GLY A 123 -8.15 0.28 -15.50
CA GLY A 123 -7.95 0.55 -14.09
C GLY A 123 -6.92 -0.37 -13.44
N LEU A 124 -6.83 -1.61 -13.87
CA LEU A 124 -5.83 -2.58 -13.38
C LEU A 124 -4.40 -2.13 -13.75
N ILE A 125 -4.18 -1.71 -14.98
CA ILE A 125 -2.87 -1.22 -15.45
C ILE A 125 -2.51 0.10 -14.75
N LEU A 126 -3.46 1.03 -14.65
CA LEU A 126 -3.26 2.32 -13.98
C LEU A 126 -2.97 2.14 -12.49
N SER A 127 -3.71 1.27 -11.80
CA SER A 127 -3.49 0.98 -10.39
C SER A 127 -2.16 0.26 -10.14
N ALA A 128 -1.75 -0.65 -11.02
CA ALA A 128 -0.45 -1.29 -10.95
C ALA A 128 0.68 -0.27 -11.14
N SER A 129 0.56 0.64 -12.11
CA SER A 129 1.53 1.72 -12.32
C SER A 129 1.58 2.66 -11.10
N TYR A 130 0.43 3.03 -10.52
CA TYR A 130 0.36 3.85 -9.32
C TYR A 130 1.00 3.16 -8.11
N LEU A 131 0.74 1.88 -7.92
CA LEU A 131 1.33 1.09 -6.84
C LEU A 131 2.83 0.90 -7.05
N LEU A 132 3.28 0.64 -8.28
CA LEU A 132 4.69 0.50 -8.60
C LEU A 132 5.44 1.81 -8.37
N LEU A 133 4.91 2.95 -8.77
CA LEU A 133 5.55 4.25 -8.60
C LEU A 133 5.45 4.78 -7.16
N GLY A 134 4.34 4.51 -6.46
CA GLY A 134 4.09 5.05 -5.12
C GLY A 134 4.49 4.13 -3.98
N GLN A 135 4.54 2.81 -4.20
CA GLN A 135 4.71 1.81 -3.15
C GLN A 135 6.00 0.98 -3.28
N LEU A 136 6.65 0.97 -4.45
CA LEU A 136 7.91 0.25 -4.67
C LEU A 136 9.13 0.97 -4.07
N LEU A 137 8.94 2.15 -3.51
CA LEU A 137 9.94 2.89 -2.73
C LEU A 137 9.87 2.57 -1.23
N PHE A 138 9.30 1.39 -0.91
CA PHE A 138 9.31 0.80 0.44
C PHE A 138 10.27 -0.37 0.49
#